data_229935356bd1ed15eab9daeac7c27eb6
#
_entry.id   229935356bd1ed15eab9daeac7c27eb6
#
_cell.length_a   1.000
_cell.length_b   1.000
_cell.length_c   1.000
_cell.angle_alpha   90.00
_cell.angle_beta   90.00
_cell.angle_gamma   90.00
#
_symmetry.space_group_name_H-M   'P 1'
#
loop_
_entity.id
_entity.type
_entity.pdbx_description
1 polymer ?
#
loop_
_entity_poly.entity_id
_entity_poly.type
_entity_poly.pdbx_seq_one_letter_code
_entity_poly.pdbx_strand_id
1 'polypeptide(L)'
;RLYHDNVLSKEPGCGRTPWHYDAHHFPLRTNNVVTAWIPAQPIILEMGPLAFATPISTYKLVESISFDKFSVSYDDAISECFKKNNVDIVNKPFDLGEISFHHNLSCHTAGRNNTNVSRVVLANTFYEDGTYIVENPTMVSGDWKKFFPGLEAGQLAKTDLNPICWERGKNVRYFY
;
A
#
# COMPACT_ATOMS: atom_id res chain seq x y z
N ARG A 1 -8.65 -12.10 3.87
CA ARG A 1 -9.50 -11.17 4.65
C ARG A 1 -9.29 -9.72 4.26
N LEU A 2 -10.27 -8.88 4.45
CA LEU A 2 -10.11 -7.43 4.39
C LEU A 2 -9.28 -6.96 5.60
N TYR A 3 -8.25 -6.15 5.36
CA TYR A 3 -7.55 -5.42 6.41
C TYR A 3 -8.25 -4.08 6.67
N HIS A 4 -8.35 -3.27 5.63
CA HIS A 4 -9.07 -2.00 5.66
C HIS A 4 -9.42 -1.55 4.24
N ASP A 5 -10.32 -0.59 4.18
CA ASP A 5 -10.62 0.23 3.03
C ASP A 5 -10.29 1.70 3.35
N ASN A 6 -9.62 2.36 2.43
CA ASN A 6 -9.24 3.76 2.57
C ASN A 6 -9.62 4.55 1.31
N VAL A 7 -10.31 5.65 1.50
CA VAL A 7 -10.42 6.68 0.46
C VAL A 7 -9.24 7.64 0.62
N LEU A 8 -8.41 7.73 -0.42
CA LEU A 8 -7.24 8.59 -0.45
C LEU A 8 -7.47 9.74 -1.42
N SER A 9 -7.44 10.97 -0.92
CA SER A 9 -7.48 12.17 -1.74
C SER A 9 -6.10 12.83 -1.77
N LYS A 10 -5.61 13.13 -2.98
CA LYS A 10 -4.42 13.95 -3.19
C LYS A 10 -4.88 15.28 -3.78
N GLU A 11 -4.96 16.29 -2.93
CA GLU A 11 -5.43 17.61 -3.27
C GLU A 11 -4.50 18.32 -4.25
N PRO A 12 -5.01 19.35 -4.99
CA PRO A 12 -4.17 20.23 -5.81
C PRO A 12 -2.97 20.76 -5.03
N GLY A 13 -1.78 20.65 -5.61
CA GLY A 13 -0.54 21.11 -4.97
C GLY A 13 0.04 20.17 -3.91
N CYS A 14 -0.65 19.08 -3.54
CA CYS A 14 -0.09 18.08 -2.63
C CYS A 14 1.22 17.51 -3.16
N GLY A 15 2.19 17.38 -2.26
CA GLY A 15 3.51 16.83 -2.53
C GLY A 15 3.50 15.36 -2.97
N ARG A 16 4.67 14.85 -3.30
CA ARG A 16 4.83 13.43 -3.61
C ARG A 16 4.63 12.56 -2.36
N THR A 17 4.23 11.32 -2.56
CA THR A 17 4.32 10.26 -1.56
C THR A 17 5.70 9.62 -1.70
N PRO A 18 6.55 9.61 -0.67
CA PRO A 18 7.88 9.02 -0.73
C PRO A 18 7.87 7.55 -1.16
N TRP A 19 9.00 7.06 -1.66
CA TRP A 19 9.19 5.64 -1.91
C TRP A 19 8.95 4.82 -0.64
N HIS A 20 8.19 3.75 -0.73
CA HIS A 20 7.95 2.81 0.36
C HIS A 20 7.48 1.47 -0.19
N TYR A 21 7.40 0.49 0.67
CA TYR A 21 6.65 -0.74 0.47
C TYR A 21 5.77 -0.95 1.71
N ASP A 22 4.57 -1.45 1.49
CA ASP A 22 3.49 -1.43 2.48
C ASP A 22 3.71 -2.34 3.69
N ALA A 23 4.60 -3.34 3.58
CA ALA A 23 4.87 -4.29 4.67
C ALA A 23 5.28 -3.60 5.99
N HIS A 24 5.85 -2.40 5.92
CA HIS A 24 6.18 -1.62 7.13
C HIS A 24 4.92 -1.19 7.91
N HIS A 25 3.80 -1.05 7.22
CA HIS A 25 2.56 -0.50 7.82
C HIS A 25 1.67 -1.57 8.43
N PHE A 26 1.82 -2.84 8.03
CA PHE A 26 0.93 -3.91 8.47
C PHE A 26 1.57 -4.72 9.60
N PRO A 27 0.93 -4.80 10.78
CA PRO A 27 1.44 -5.57 11.91
C PRO A 27 1.12 -7.07 11.77
N LEU A 28 1.34 -7.66 10.60
CA LEU A 28 0.97 -9.02 10.27
C LEU A 28 2.20 -9.91 10.10
N ARG A 29 2.12 -11.16 10.56
CA ARG A 29 3.22 -12.14 10.43
C ARG A 29 3.35 -12.73 9.02
N THR A 30 2.55 -12.24 8.08
CA THR A 30 2.57 -12.69 6.68
C THR A 30 2.99 -11.58 5.74
N ASN A 31 3.64 -11.95 4.64
CA ASN A 31 3.83 -11.07 3.50
C ASN A 31 2.78 -11.31 2.40
N ASN A 32 1.83 -12.24 2.60
CA ASN A 32 0.72 -12.45 1.67
C ASN A 32 -0.35 -11.37 1.89
N VAL A 33 0.00 -10.16 1.53
CA VAL A 33 -0.85 -8.96 1.61
C VAL A 33 -0.86 -8.28 0.26
N VAL A 34 -2.04 -7.89 -0.21
CA VAL A 34 -2.23 -7.21 -1.49
C VAL A 34 -3.14 -6.00 -1.31
N THR A 35 -2.77 -4.91 -1.94
CA THR A 35 -3.61 -3.71 -2.04
C THR A 35 -4.20 -3.59 -3.43
N ALA A 36 -5.53 -3.44 -3.51
CA ALA A 36 -6.24 -3.03 -4.70
C ALA A 36 -6.39 -1.51 -4.66
N TRP A 37 -5.72 -0.81 -5.56
CA TRP A 37 -5.77 0.64 -5.68
C TRP A 37 -6.64 1.01 -6.87
N ILE A 38 -7.80 1.61 -6.61
CA ILE A 38 -8.92 1.78 -7.54
C ILE A 38 -9.15 3.26 -7.78
N PRO A 39 -8.82 3.80 -8.95
CA PRO A 39 -9.12 5.18 -9.32
C PRO A 39 -10.63 5.47 -9.32
N ALA A 40 -11.04 6.60 -8.73
CA ALA A 40 -12.41 7.10 -8.80
C ALA A 40 -12.64 8.00 -10.03
N GLN A 41 -11.60 8.30 -10.78
CA GLN A 41 -11.58 9.08 -12.03
C GLN A 41 -10.39 8.68 -12.90
N PRO A 42 -10.31 9.05 -14.17
CA PRO A 42 -9.08 8.95 -14.93
C PRO A 42 -7.95 9.73 -14.22
N ILE A 43 -6.76 9.15 -14.11
CA ILE A 43 -5.61 9.76 -13.44
C ILE A 43 -4.50 9.92 -14.47
N ILE A 44 -4.25 11.16 -14.87
CA ILE A 44 -3.15 11.52 -15.76
C ILE A 44 -1.83 11.64 -14.97
N LEU A 45 -0.71 11.68 -15.66
CA LEU A 45 0.62 11.73 -15.03
C LEU A 45 0.80 12.93 -14.10
N GLU A 46 0.23 14.08 -14.46
CA GLU A 46 0.29 15.32 -13.71
C GLU A 46 -0.49 15.26 -12.36
N MET A 47 -1.42 14.31 -12.23
CA MET A 47 -2.15 14.06 -10.97
C MET A 47 -1.36 13.19 -9.99
N GLY A 48 -0.18 12.70 -10.37
CA GLY A 48 0.67 11.87 -9.54
C GLY A 48 0.11 10.46 -9.32
N PRO A 49 -0.04 9.63 -10.37
CA PRO A 49 -0.38 8.21 -10.23
C PRO A 49 0.68 7.45 -9.45
N LEU A 50 0.40 6.18 -9.14
CA LEU A 50 1.40 5.27 -8.60
C LEU A 50 2.51 5.02 -9.61
N ALA A 51 3.74 4.96 -9.10
CA ALA A 51 4.90 4.47 -9.83
C ALA A 51 5.53 3.32 -9.05
N PHE A 52 5.90 2.26 -9.75
CA PHE A 52 6.42 1.02 -9.17
C PHE A 52 7.85 0.76 -9.59
N ALA A 53 8.71 0.40 -8.64
CA ALA A 53 10.02 -0.17 -8.92
C ALA A 53 9.88 -1.67 -9.23
N THR A 54 10.44 -2.13 -10.33
CA THR A 54 10.32 -3.51 -10.80
C THR A 54 11.68 -4.16 -11.01
N PRO A 55 11.81 -5.48 -10.79
CA PRO A 55 10.80 -6.42 -10.26
C PRO A 55 10.54 -6.24 -8.75
N ILE A 56 9.58 -7.00 -8.19
CA ILE A 56 9.22 -6.93 -6.76
C ILE A 56 10.43 -7.10 -5.82
N SER A 57 11.44 -7.88 -6.22
CA SER A 57 12.67 -8.10 -5.43
C SER A 57 13.48 -6.83 -5.17
N THR A 58 13.15 -5.70 -5.79
CA THR A 58 13.80 -4.40 -5.54
C THR A 58 13.69 -3.94 -4.10
N TYR A 59 12.66 -4.40 -3.33
CA TYR A 59 12.57 -4.08 -1.91
C TYR A 59 13.84 -4.50 -1.13
N LYS A 60 14.52 -5.60 -1.54
CA LYS A 60 15.75 -6.09 -0.90
C LYS A 60 16.92 -5.11 -1.02
N LEU A 61 16.90 -4.22 -2.01
CA LEU A 61 17.93 -3.20 -2.18
C LEU A 61 17.81 -2.07 -1.14
N VAL A 62 16.61 -1.92 -0.57
CA VAL A 62 16.26 -0.78 0.30
C VAL A 62 15.78 -1.20 1.69
N GLU A 63 15.64 -2.49 1.96
CA GLU A 63 15.14 -2.98 3.26
C GLU A 63 15.99 -2.59 4.46
N SER A 64 17.29 -2.29 4.25
CA SER A 64 18.19 -1.79 5.28
C SER A 64 18.08 -0.29 5.52
N ILE A 65 17.38 0.46 4.66
CA ILE A 65 17.17 1.89 4.80
C ILE A 65 16.01 2.10 5.77
N SER A 66 16.27 2.73 6.90
CA SER A 66 15.25 2.99 7.91
C SER A 66 14.13 3.86 7.34
N PHE A 67 12.89 3.36 7.39
CA PHE A 67 11.74 4.06 6.85
C PHE A 67 11.46 5.36 7.60
N ASP A 68 11.38 6.47 6.86
CA ASP A 68 10.95 7.77 7.38
C ASP A 68 10.14 8.53 6.32
N LYS A 69 8.83 8.50 6.46
CA LYS A 69 7.90 9.14 5.51
C LYS A 69 7.98 10.68 5.47
N PHE A 70 8.64 11.29 6.44
CA PHE A 70 8.79 12.74 6.52
C PHE A 70 10.17 13.24 6.07
N SER A 71 11.12 12.32 5.89
CA SER A 71 12.49 12.65 5.53
C SER A 71 12.68 12.70 4.02
N VAL A 72 13.13 13.85 3.53
CA VAL A 72 13.56 14.00 2.12
C VAL A 72 14.76 13.11 1.86
N SER A 73 15.71 13.03 2.82
CA SER A 73 16.91 12.20 2.66
C SER A 73 16.62 10.71 2.54
N TYR A 74 15.54 10.22 3.17
CA TYR A 74 15.08 8.85 3.02
C TYR A 74 14.64 8.58 1.56
N ASP A 75 13.79 9.46 1.01
CA ASP A 75 13.28 9.31 -0.36
C ASP A 75 14.40 9.44 -1.40
N ASP A 76 15.33 10.36 -1.17
CA ASP A 76 16.52 10.54 -2.01
C ASP A 76 17.42 9.31 -1.97
N ALA A 77 17.68 8.73 -0.80
CA ALA A 77 18.51 7.54 -0.65
C ALA A 77 17.94 6.34 -1.42
N ILE A 78 16.62 6.14 -1.39
CA ILE A 78 15.98 5.08 -2.19
C ILE A 78 16.07 5.39 -3.68
N SER A 79 15.81 6.62 -4.09
CA SER A 79 15.90 7.05 -5.48
C SER A 79 17.30 6.85 -6.05
N GLU A 80 18.34 7.20 -5.30
CA GLU A 80 19.74 6.98 -5.68
C GLU A 80 20.09 5.48 -5.74
N CYS A 81 19.61 4.70 -4.76
CA CYS A 81 19.79 3.25 -4.77
C CYS A 81 19.20 2.62 -6.02
N PHE A 82 17.97 2.98 -6.40
CA PHE A 82 17.31 2.47 -7.60
C PHE A 82 18.05 2.90 -8.87
N LYS A 83 18.47 4.15 -8.96
CA LYS A 83 19.28 4.66 -10.09
C LYS A 83 20.60 3.91 -10.22
N LYS A 84 21.34 3.71 -9.13
CA LYS A 84 22.62 2.99 -9.10
C LYS A 84 22.49 1.53 -9.56
N ASN A 85 21.35 0.90 -9.27
CA ASN A 85 21.10 -0.50 -9.62
C ASN A 85 20.31 -0.65 -10.92
N ASN A 86 20.10 0.42 -11.70
CA ASN A 86 19.33 0.43 -12.95
C ASN A 86 17.94 -0.21 -12.79
N VAL A 87 17.24 0.11 -11.71
CA VAL A 87 15.90 -0.40 -11.44
C VAL A 87 14.91 0.24 -12.40
N ASP A 88 14.10 -0.57 -13.05
CA ASP A 88 13.03 -0.10 -13.91
C ASP A 88 11.89 0.50 -13.09
N ILE A 89 11.46 1.70 -13.46
CA ILE A 89 10.32 2.39 -12.84
C ILE A 89 9.16 2.45 -13.83
N VAL A 90 8.07 1.78 -13.45
CA VAL A 90 6.82 1.82 -14.21
C VAL A 90 5.93 2.92 -13.65
N ASN A 91 5.67 3.94 -14.46
CA ASN A 91 4.78 5.05 -14.13
C ASN A 91 3.86 5.31 -15.34
N LYS A 92 2.57 5.07 -15.16
CA LYS A 92 1.57 5.18 -16.23
C LYS A 92 0.33 5.91 -15.72
N PRO A 93 -0.44 6.58 -16.59
CA PRO A 93 -1.78 7.04 -16.25
C PRO A 93 -2.69 5.84 -15.95
N PHE A 94 -3.82 6.10 -15.35
CA PHE A 94 -4.89 5.13 -15.14
C PHE A 94 -6.17 5.62 -15.77
N ASP A 95 -6.85 4.76 -16.51
CA ASP A 95 -8.20 5.02 -16.96
C ASP A 95 -9.23 4.60 -15.89
N LEU A 96 -10.47 5.11 -16.03
CA LEU A 96 -11.56 4.69 -15.17
C LEU A 96 -11.86 3.20 -15.39
N GLY A 97 -11.87 2.43 -14.30
CA GLY A 97 -12.05 0.97 -14.34
C GLY A 97 -10.75 0.18 -14.33
N GLU A 98 -9.59 0.82 -14.53
CA GLU A 98 -8.30 0.17 -14.28
C GLU A 98 -8.04 0.06 -12.79
N ILE A 99 -7.38 -1.01 -12.37
CA ILE A 99 -7.06 -1.29 -10.97
C ILE A 99 -5.59 -1.73 -10.89
N SER A 100 -4.84 -1.16 -9.95
CA SER A 100 -3.54 -1.71 -9.58
C SER A 100 -3.71 -2.71 -8.44
N PHE A 101 -3.21 -3.92 -8.63
CA PHE A 101 -3.00 -4.88 -7.55
C PHE A 101 -1.52 -4.96 -7.25
N HIS A 102 -1.11 -4.58 -6.06
CA HIS A 102 0.29 -4.64 -5.68
C HIS A 102 0.49 -5.35 -4.34
N HIS A 103 1.50 -6.20 -4.32
CA HIS A 103 1.94 -6.92 -3.14
C HIS A 103 2.57 -5.94 -2.13
N ASN A 104 2.45 -6.23 -0.83
CA ASN A 104 2.98 -5.36 0.23
C ASN A 104 4.52 -5.12 0.18
N LEU A 105 5.27 -5.94 -0.54
CA LEU A 105 6.71 -5.76 -0.78
C LEU A 105 7.01 -4.97 -2.07
N SER A 106 6.01 -4.59 -2.86
CA SER A 106 6.22 -3.79 -4.07
C SER A 106 6.61 -2.36 -3.69
N CYS A 107 7.86 -1.98 -3.99
CA CYS A 107 8.29 -0.59 -3.80
C CYS A 107 7.52 0.32 -4.74
N HIS A 108 6.90 1.34 -4.18
CA HIS A 108 6.12 2.30 -4.95
C HIS A 108 6.18 3.71 -4.36
N THR A 109 5.79 4.67 -5.17
CA THR A 109 5.70 6.09 -4.86
C THR A 109 4.53 6.70 -5.62
N ALA A 110 4.19 7.94 -5.34
CA ALA A 110 3.25 8.71 -6.15
C ALA A 110 3.73 10.15 -6.32
N GLY A 111 3.69 10.67 -7.53
CA GLY A 111 4.09 12.03 -7.85
C GLY A 111 3.24 13.09 -7.14
N ARG A 112 3.64 14.36 -7.31
CA ARG A 112 2.82 15.51 -6.89
C ARG A 112 1.54 15.56 -7.72
N ASN A 113 0.48 16.12 -7.15
CA ASN A 113 -0.66 16.56 -7.93
C ASN A 113 -0.42 18.02 -8.39
N ASN A 114 -0.05 18.17 -9.65
CA ASN A 114 0.21 19.47 -10.28
C ASN A 114 -1.02 20.03 -11.00
N THR A 115 -2.19 19.39 -10.83
CA THR A 115 -3.44 19.84 -11.43
C THR A 115 -4.26 20.67 -10.43
N ASN A 116 -5.38 21.18 -10.89
CA ASN A 116 -6.36 21.89 -10.06
C ASN A 116 -7.53 21.02 -9.58
N VAL A 117 -7.41 19.69 -9.77
CA VAL A 117 -8.44 18.70 -9.41
C VAL A 117 -7.86 17.70 -8.41
N SER A 118 -8.62 17.37 -7.38
CA SER A 118 -8.24 16.34 -6.42
C SER A 118 -8.18 14.96 -7.08
N ARG A 119 -7.15 14.18 -6.81
CA ARG A 119 -7.03 12.78 -7.23
C ARG A 119 -7.60 11.87 -6.14
N VAL A 120 -8.74 11.25 -6.40
CA VAL A 120 -9.45 10.40 -5.46
C VAL A 120 -9.33 8.93 -5.86
N VAL A 121 -9.00 8.07 -4.90
CA VAL A 121 -8.90 6.62 -5.09
C VAL A 121 -9.45 5.90 -3.87
N LEU A 122 -9.93 4.67 -4.10
CA LEU A 122 -10.22 3.70 -3.05
C LEU A 122 -9.06 2.70 -3.00
N ALA A 123 -8.49 2.49 -1.82
CA ALA A 123 -7.43 1.51 -1.58
C ALA A 123 -7.92 0.45 -0.60
N ASN A 124 -8.16 -0.75 -1.10
CA ASN A 124 -8.58 -1.91 -0.30
C ASN A 124 -7.41 -2.85 -0.11
N THR A 125 -7.05 -3.10 1.14
CA THR A 125 -5.97 -4.02 1.48
C THR A 125 -6.51 -5.33 2.01
N PHE A 126 -5.99 -6.43 1.46
CA PHE A 126 -6.38 -7.80 1.81
C PHE A 126 -5.17 -8.57 2.31
N TYR A 127 -5.40 -9.49 3.24
CA TYR A 127 -4.36 -10.34 3.81
C TYR A 127 -4.80 -11.80 3.94
N GLU A 128 -3.83 -12.68 4.09
CA GLU A 128 -4.00 -14.13 4.25
C GLU A 128 -4.75 -14.46 5.53
N ASP A 129 -5.81 -15.27 5.43
CA ASP A 129 -6.51 -15.80 6.61
C ASP A 129 -5.60 -16.72 7.42
N GLY A 130 -5.79 -16.74 8.73
CA GLY A 130 -5.01 -17.56 9.66
C GLY A 130 -3.67 -16.94 10.10
N THR A 131 -3.35 -15.72 9.65
CA THR A 131 -2.16 -15.00 10.14
C THR A 131 -2.39 -14.39 11.53
N TYR A 132 -1.30 -13.99 12.17
CA TYR A 132 -1.28 -13.39 13.50
C TYR A 132 -0.75 -11.95 13.44
N ILE A 133 -1.14 -11.15 14.41
CA ILE A 133 -0.50 -9.87 14.67
C ILE A 133 0.92 -10.14 15.18
N VAL A 134 1.91 -9.36 14.71
CA VAL A 134 3.29 -9.48 15.21
C VAL A 134 3.36 -9.19 16.71
N GLU A 135 4.36 -9.76 17.41
CA GLU A 135 4.52 -9.54 18.87
C GLU A 135 4.81 -8.06 19.21
N ASN A 136 5.55 -7.39 18.33
CA ASN A 136 6.01 -6.02 18.57
C ASN A 136 5.65 -5.13 17.36
N PRO A 137 4.37 -4.71 17.23
CA PRO A 137 3.99 -3.73 16.21
C PRO A 137 4.80 -2.45 16.38
N THR A 138 5.36 -1.96 15.30
CA THR A 138 6.17 -0.74 15.33
C THR A 138 5.29 0.51 15.28
N MET A 139 5.86 1.68 15.56
CA MET A 139 5.17 2.97 15.38
C MET A 139 4.75 3.20 13.93
N VAL A 140 5.43 2.59 12.97
CA VAL A 140 5.08 2.66 11.54
C VAL A 140 3.73 2.00 11.25
N SER A 141 3.35 0.96 12.01
CA SER A 141 2.03 0.35 11.92
C SER A 141 0.89 1.28 12.39
N GLY A 142 1.23 2.41 12.99
CA GLY A 142 0.27 3.42 13.42
C GLY A 142 -0.76 2.87 14.41
N ASP A 143 -1.98 3.37 14.30
CA ASP A 143 -3.10 2.98 15.16
C ASP A 143 -3.79 1.71 14.61
N TRP A 144 -3.03 0.62 14.48
CA TRP A 144 -3.50 -0.65 13.90
C TRP A 144 -4.68 -1.26 14.68
N LYS A 145 -4.85 -0.95 15.97
CA LYS A 145 -5.98 -1.42 16.80
C LYS A 145 -7.33 -0.94 16.27
N LYS A 146 -7.37 0.13 15.47
CA LYS A 146 -8.59 0.54 14.76
C LYS A 146 -9.07 -0.50 13.76
N PHE A 147 -8.16 -1.25 13.15
CA PHE A 147 -8.45 -2.27 12.15
C PHE A 147 -8.62 -3.66 12.78
N PHE A 148 -8.15 -3.85 14.01
CA PHE A 148 -8.27 -5.06 14.80
C PHE A 148 -8.79 -4.72 16.22
N PRO A 149 -10.02 -4.20 16.35
CA PRO A 149 -10.56 -3.80 17.65
C PRO A 149 -10.59 -4.98 18.62
N GLY A 150 -10.14 -4.74 19.85
CA GLY A 150 -10.10 -5.73 20.92
C GLY A 150 -8.98 -6.76 20.84
N LEU A 151 -8.12 -6.70 19.81
CA LEU A 151 -6.97 -7.62 19.71
C LEU A 151 -5.70 -7.00 20.31
N GLU A 152 -4.84 -7.88 20.82
CA GLU A 152 -3.51 -7.59 21.27
C GLU A 152 -2.45 -8.20 20.33
N ALA A 153 -1.20 -7.75 20.45
CA ALA A 153 -0.07 -8.32 19.74
C ALA A 153 0.04 -9.83 20.00
N GLY A 154 0.44 -10.59 18.99
CA GLY A 154 0.53 -12.04 19.06
C GLY A 154 -0.78 -12.79 18.85
N GLN A 155 -1.93 -12.13 18.81
CA GLN A 155 -3.22 -12.78 18.60
C GLN A 155 -3.51 -13.04 17.12
N LEU A 156 -4.44 -13.95 16.85
CA LEU A 156 -4.94 -14.24 15.51
C LEU A 156 -5.61 -12.97 14.93
N ALA A 157 -5.15 -12.54 13.76
CA ALA A 157 -5.62 -11.33 13.09
C ALA A 157 -7.01 -11.57 12.47
N LYS A 158 -8.06 -11.49 13.32
CA LYS A 158 -9.45 -11.76 12.93
C LYS A 158 -10.42 -11.04 13.84
N THR A 159 -11.21 -10.17 13.27
CA THR A 159 -12.36 -9.51 13.93
C THR A 159 -13.56 -9.45 12.97
N ASP A 160 -14.67 -8.90 13.41
CA ASP A 160 -15.84 -8.67 12.54
C ASP A 160 -15.55 -7.62 11.44
N LEU A 161 -14.56 -6.74 11.66
CA LEU A 161 -14.10 -5.79 10.61
C LEU A 161 -13.25 -6.43 9.53
N ASN A 162 -12.84 -7.70 9.70
CA ASN A 162 -11.95 -8.40 8.78
C ASN A 162 -12.66 -9.62 8.14
N PRO A 163 -13.73 -9.42 7.36
CA PRO A 163 -14.45 -10.52 6.72
C PRO A 163 -13.55 -11.27 5.74
N ILE A 164 -13.86 -12.56 5.51
CA ILE A 164 -13.28 -13.30 4.39
C ILE A 164 -13.89 -12.75 3.09
N CYS A 165 -13.04 -12.24 2.20
CA CYS A 165 -13.47 -11.68 0.92
C CYS A 165 -13.37 -12.70 -0.21
N TRP A 166 -12.53 -13.72 -0.07
CA TRP A 166 -12.35 -14.78 -1.05
C TRP A 166 -11.89 -16.07 -0.36
N GLU A 167 -12.42 -17.20 -0.82
CA GLU A 167 -12.01 -18.54 -0.39
C GLU A 167 -12.02 -19.49 -1.59
N ARG A 168 -10.94 -20.26 -1.75
CA ARG A 168 -10.82 -21.23 -2.86
C ARG A 168 -11.97 -22.24 -2.82
N GLY A 169 -12.68 -22.40 -3.94
CA GLY A 169 -13.76 -23.38 -4.10
C GLY A 169 -15.10 -22.97 -3.50
N LYS A 170 -15.21 -21.78 -2.93
CA LYS A 170 -16.49 -21.22 -2.48
C LYS A 170 -16.88 -20.01 -3.36
N ASN A 171 -18.13 -20.03 -3.85
CA ASN A 171 -18.70 -18.83 -4.45
C ASN A 171 -18.96 -17.82 -3.33
N VAL A 172 -18.32 -16.67 -3.41
CA VAL A 172 -18.62 -15.55 -2.52
C VAL A 172 -20.04 -15.07 -2.87
N ARG A 173 -21.00 -15.24 -1.97
CA ARG A 173 -22.32 -14.64 -2.12
C ARG A 173 -22.19 -13.17 -1.77
N TYR A 174 -22.34 -12.31 -2.75
CA TYR A 174 -22.48 -10.87 -2.52
C TYR A 174 -23.86 -10.65 -1.88
N PHE A 175 -23.89 -10.07 -0.69
CA PHE A 175 -25.11 -9.54 -0.10
C PHE A 175 -25.25 -8.12 -0.63
N TYR A 176 -26.23 -7.91 -1.51
CA TYR A 176 -26.68 -6.59 -1.92
C TYR A 176 -27.62 -6.01 -0.87
#